data_2c7749617a26804ee3eb0912a7b2f3d3
#
_entry.id   2c7749617a26804ee3eb0912a7b2f3d3
#
_cell.length_a   1.000
_cell.length_b   1.000
_cell.length_c   1.000
_cell.angle_alpha   90.00
_cell.angle_beta   90.00
_cell.angle_gamma   90.00
#
_symmetry.space_group_name_H-M   'P 1'
#
loop_
_entity.id
_entity.type
_entity.pdbx_description
1 polymer ?
#
loop_
_entity_poly.entity_id
_entity_poly.type
_entity_poly.pdbx_seq_one_letter_code
_entity_poly.pdbx_strand_id
1 'polypeptide(L)'
;MFILMIIVCWMITLRYSPEIIEKNGLKDIIGYDNLCVGFDAPPARYVAVPMQVMMAVLACRYSSLDTTRAALEFTHGNITRSQYWCSYIANTVYAGFLCCFPMLLVLTPDLSSGIRDVHTYAT
;
A
#
# COMPACT_ATOMS: atom_id res chain seq x y z
N MET A 1 -9.40 4.66 6.51
CA MET A 1 -8.25 5.44 6.07
C MET A 1 -7.77 5.07 4.67
N PHE A 2 -7.57 3.79 4.35
CA PHE A 2 -7.16 3.34 3.00
C PHE A 2 -8.14 3.76 1.89
N ILE A 3 -9.43 3.55 2.09
CA ILE A 3 -10.48 3.96 1.12
C ILE A 3 -10.46 5.48 0.89
N LEU A 4 -10.31 6.27 1.95
CA LEU A 4 -10.23 7.73 1.84
C LEU A 4 -9.00 8.15 1.02
N MET A 5 -7.86 7.52 1.22
CA MET A 5 -6.66 7.76 0.42
C MET A 5 -6.91 7.48 -1.07
N ILE A 6 -7.52 6.35 -1.39
CA ILE A 6 -7.85 6.00 -2.78
C ILE A 6 -8.73 7.08 -3.40
N ILE A 7 -9.82 7.46 -2.72
CA ILE A 7 -10.77 8.47 -3.22
C ILE A 7 -10.05 9.80 -3.47
N VAL A 8 -9.29 10.29 -2.48
CA VAL A 8 -8.57 11.57 -2.59
C VAL A 8 -7.55 11.54 -3.73
N CYS A 9 -6.75 10.47 -3.82
CA CYS A 9 -5.74 10.35 -4.88
C CYS A 9 -6.38 10.26 -6.27
N TRP A 10 -7.47 9.51 -6.43
CA TRP A 10 -8.21 9.44 -7.69
C TRP A 10 -8.82 10.79 -8.08
N MET A 11 -9.39 11.54 -7.15
CA MET A 11 -9.88 12.89 -7.42
C MET A 11 -8.76 13.83 -7.88
N ILE A 12 -7.58 13.74 -7.25
CA ILE A 12 -6.41 14.53 -7.64
C ILE A 12 -5.94 14.13 -9.05
N THR A 13 -5.82 12.84 -9.33
CA THR A 13 -5.36 12.36 -10.64
C THR A 13 -6.35 12.72 -11.74
N LEU A 14 -7.64 12.54 -11.54
CA LEU A 14 -8.69 12.96 -12.49
C LEU A 14 -8.65 14.46 -12.77
N ARG A 15 -8.29 15.27 -11.78
CA ARG A 15 -8.25 16.74 -11.92
C ARG A 15 -6.99 17.27 -12.59
N TYR A 16 -5.84 16.65 -12.32
CA TYR A 16 -4.53 17.20 -12.69
C TYR A 16 -3.79 16.39 -13.76
N SER A 17 -4.10 15.10 -13.92
CA SER A 17 -3.38 14.21 -14.84
C SER A 17 -4.31 13.11 -15.38
N PRO A 18 -5.46 13.44 -16.00
CA PRO A 18 -6.43 12.45 -16.47
C PRO A 18 -5.85 11.52 -17.55
N GLU A 19 -4.86 11.98 -18.31
CA GLU A 19 -4.19 11.21 -19.34
C GLU A 19 -3.49 9.96 -18.81
N ILE A 20 -3.09 9.95 -17.55
CA ILE A 20 -2.43 8.78 -16.92
C ILE A 20 -3.41 7.62 -16.76
N ILE A 21 -4.69 7.91 -16.57
CA ILE A 21 -5.74 6.90 -16.48
C ILE A 21 -6.06 6.34 -17.86
N GLU A 22 -6.13 7.21 -18.87
CA GLU A 22 -6.47 6.81 -20.23
C GLU A 22 -5.33 6.07 -20.95
N LYS A 23 -4.08 6.54 -20.77
CA LYS A 23 -2.87 6.01 -21.41
C LYS A 23 -2.00 5.24 -20.42
N ASN A 24 -2.54 4.20 -19.84
CA ASN A 24 -1.82 3.38 -18.86
C ASN A 24 -1.42 2.05 -19.49
N GLY A 25 -0.12 1.79 -19.55
CA GLY A 25 0.41 0.52 -20.08
C GLY A 25 -0.09 -0.72 -19.33
N LEU A 26 -0.51 -0.57 -18.06
CA LEU A 26 -1.17 -1.63 -17.30
C LEU A 26 -2.58 -1.92 -17.86
N LYS A 27 -3.30 -0.91 -18.30
CA LYS A 27 -4.62 -1.05 -18.96
C LYS A 27 -4.51 -1.83 -20.27
N ASP A 28 -3.43 -1.58 -21.03
CA ASP A 28 -3.16 -2.28 -22.28
C ASP A 28 -2.85 -3.78 -22.05
N ILE A 29 -2.27 -4.11 -20.90
CA ILE A 29 -1.91 -5.49 -20.55
C ILE A 29 -3.07 -6.24 -19.87
N ILE A 30 -3.77 -5.58 -18.93
CA ILE A 30 -4.77 -6.21 -18.05
C ILE A 30 -6.20 -5.99 -18.57
N GLY A 31 -6.42 -4.97 -19.42
CA GLY A 31 -7.72 -4.65 -20.02
C GLY A 31 -8.65 -3.82 -19.10
N TYR A 32 -8.23 -3.43 -17.91
CA TYR A 32 -9.01 -2.59 -16.99
C TYR A 32 -8.13 -1.62 -16.17
N ASP A 33 -8.76 -0.57 -15.66
CA ASP A 33 -8.08 0.43 -14.84
C ASP A 33 -7.76 -0.12 -13.44
N ASN A 34 -6.47 -0.19 -13.10
CA ASN A 34 -6.05 -0.60 -11.76
C ASN A 34 -6.21 0.58 -10.78
N LEU A 35 -6.69 0.30 -9.58
CA LEU A 35 -6.83 1.29 -8.50
C LEU A 35 -5.51 2.00 -8.16
N CYS A 36 -4.38 1.32 -8.35
CA CYS A 36 -3.05 1.86 -8.08
C CYS A 36 -2.66 3.04 -8.98
N VAL A 37 -3.19 3.09 -10.21
CA VAL A 37 -2.89 4.15 -11.18
C VAL A 37 -3.24 5.54 -10.64
N GLY A 38 -4.29 5.63 -9.84
CA GLY A 38 -4.72 6.90 -9.24
C GLY A 38 -3.75 7.51 -8.24
N PHE A 39 -2.70 6.80 -7.81
CA PHE A 39 -1.71 7.32 -6.85
C PHE A 39 -0.25 7.08 -7.24
N ASP A 40 0.01 6.51 -8.42
CA ASP A 40 1.38 6.23 -8.90
C ASP A 40 2.09 7.48 -9.42
N ALA A 41 1.35 8.48 -9.91
CA ALA A 41 1.92 9.66 -10.51
C ALA A 41 1.70 10.94 -9.70
N PRO A 42 2.60 11.94 -9.82
CA PRO A 42 2.38 13.29 -9.29
C PRO A 42 1.14 13.95 -9.94
N PRO A 43 0.38 14.77 -9.17
CA PRO A 43 0.64 15.15 -7.78
C PRO A 43 0.04 14.20 -6.73
N ALA A 44 -0.78 13.23 -7.11
CA ALA A 44 -1.46 12.30 -6.20
C ALA A 44 -0.48 11.49 -5.35
N ARG A 45 0.67 11.11 -5.92
CA ARG A 45 1.75 10.39 -5.24
C ARG A 45 2.26 11.13 -4.00
N TYR A 46 2.34 12.46 -4.03
CA TYR A 46 2.80 13.25 -2.88
C TYR A 46 1.83 13.20 -1.69
N VAL A 47 0.59 12.87 -1.93
CA VAL A 47 -0.42 12.62 -0.89
C VAL A 47 -0.44 11.14 -0.50
N ALA A 48 -0.32 10.24 -1.47
CA ALA A 48 -0.37 8.80 -1.25
C ALA A 48 0.76 8.32 -0.34
N VAL A 49 2.01 8.73 -0.60
CA VAL A 49 3.19 8.27 0.15
C VAL A 49 3.10 8.59 1.64
N PRO A 50 2.87 9.83 2.10
CA PRO A 50 2.77 10.11 3.52
C PRO A 50 1.57 9.43 4.18
N MET A 51 0.45 9.27 3.49
CA MET A 51 -0.70 8.53 4.01
C MET A 51 -0.39 7.03 4.17
N GLN A 52 0.34 6.43 3.24
CA GLN A 52 0.79 5.04 3.33
C GLN A 52 1.79 4.84 4.47
N VAL A 53 2.75 5.74 4.64
CA VAL A 53 3.70 5.71 5.76
C VAL A 53 2.96 5.80 7.09
N MET A 54 1.98 6.71 7.21
CA MET A 54 1.17 6.83 8.42
C MET A 54 0.38 5.55 8.71
N MET A 55 -0.21 4.92 7.69
CA MET A 55 -0.89 3.63 7.85
C MET A 55 0.06 2.53 8.31
N ALA A 56 1.27 2.46 7.77
CA ALA A 56 2.28 1.50 8.19
C ALA A 56 2.68 1.69 9.66
N VAL A 57 2.89 2.93 10.10
CA VAL A 57 3.19 3.25 11.50
C VAL A 57 2.05 2.83 12.43
N LEU A 58 0.80 3.14 12.06
CA LEU A 58 -0.36 2.74 12.85
C LEU A 58 -0.53 1.22 12.91
N ALA A 59 -0.28 0.51 11.81
CA ALA A 59 -0.31 -0.95 11.76
C ALA A 59 0.76 -1.58 12.64
N CYS A 60 1.99 -1.06 12.63
CA CYS A 60 3.06 -1.51 13.51
C CYS A 60 2.69 -1.30 14.99
N ARG A 61 2.13 -0.13 15.32
CA ARG A 61 1.65 0.15 16.69
C ARG A 61 0.54 -0.80 17.11
N TYR A 62 -0.45 -1.00 16.25
CA TYR A 62 -1.53 -1.95 16.52
C TYR A 62 -1.00 -3.37 16.74
N SER A 63 -0.15 -3.86 15.83
CA SER A 63 0.45 -5.20 15.93
C SER A 63 1.27 -5.37 17.20
N SER A 64 2.04 -4.35 17.60
CA SER A 64 2.81 -4.37 18.85
C SER A 64 1.90 -4.45 20.08
N LEU A 65 0.83 -3.65 20.11
CA LEU A 65 -0.11 -3.66 21.24
C LEU A 65 -0.89 -4.98 21.32
N ASP A 66 -1.35 -5.51 20.19
CA ASP A 66 -2.07 -6.79 20.17
C ASP A 66 -1.15 -7.97 20.55
N THR A 67 0.09 -7.96 20.11
CA THR A 67 1.10 -8.96 20.54
C THR A 67 1.35 -8.88 22.05
N THR A 68 1.45 -7.68 22.62
CA THR A 68 1.62 -7.49 24.06
C THR A 68 0.38 -7.99 24.81
N ARG A 69 -0.83 -7.71 24.30
CA ARG A 69 -2.07 -8.24 24.87
C ARG A 69 -2.07 -9.76 24.84
N ALA A 70 -1.75 -10.37 23.69
CA ALA A 70 -1.70 -11.83 23.56
C ALA A 70 -0.67 -12.46 24.52
N ALA A 71 0.49 -11.81 24.76
CA ALA A 71 1.47 -12.25 25.73
C ALA A 71 0.93 -12.21 27.18
N LEU A 72 0.21 -11.16 27.54
CA LEU A 72 -0.45 -11.06 28.85
C LEU A 72 -1.54 -12.13 29.03
N GLU A 73 -2.38 -12.34 28.05
CA GLU A 73 -3.41 -13.38 28.07
C GLU A 73 -2.80 -14.78 28.20
N PHE A 74 -1.68 -15.02 27.52
CA PHE A 74 -0.93 -16.27 27.66
C PHE A 74 -0.35 -16.46 29.06
N THR A 75 0.23 -15.43 29.66
CA THR A 75 0.77 -15.49 31.03
C THR A 75 -0.31 -15.70 32.09
N HIS A 76 -1.54 -15.22 31.83
CA HIS A 76 -2.67 -15.47 32.72
C HIS A 76 -3.37 -16.82 32.44
N GLY A 77 -2.90 -17.60 31.47
CA GLY A 77 -3.47 -18.90 31.13
C GLY A 77 -4.79 -18.85 30.38
N ASN A 78 -5.21 -17.69 29.86
CA ASN A 78 -6.45 -17.50 29.14
C ASN A 78 -6.41 -18.01 27.70
N ILE A 79 -5.20 -18.09 27.12
CA ILE A 79 -4.98 -18.61 25.76
C ILE A 79 -3.90 -19.69 25.76
N THR A 80 -3.99 -20.58 24.78
CA THR A 80 -3.01 -21.66 24.58
C THR A 80 -1.75 -21.14 23.89
N ARG A 81 -0.65 -21.87 24.02
CA ARG A 81 0.61 -21.57 23.33
C ARG A 81 0.45 -21.46 21.81
N SER A 82 -0.40 -22.32 21.21
CA SER A 82 -0.68 -22.28 19.78
C SER A 82 -1.38 -20.98 19.37
N GLN A 83 -2.38 -20.55 20.14
CA GLN A 83 -3.10 -19.30 19.89
C GLN A 83 -2.18 -18.08 20.01
N TYR A 84 -1.28 -18.06 21.00
CA TYR A 84 -0.27 -17.01 21.13
C TYR A 84 0.63 -16.93 19.90
N TRP A 85 1.20 -18.04 19.46
CA TRP A 85 2.08 -18.07 18.29
C TRP A 85 1.33 -17.69 16.99
N CYS A 86 0.09 -18.14 16.84
CA CYS A 86 -0.75 -17.76 15.70
C CYS A 86 -0.98 -16.26 15.65
N SER A 87 -1.32 -15.63 16.77
CA SER A 87 -1.48 -14.16 16.87
C SER A 87 -0.17 -13.43 16.57
N TYR A 88 0.96 -13.89 17.12
CA TYR A 88 2.27 -13.29 16.89
C TYR A 88 2.66 -13.31 15.41
N ILE A 89 2.52 -14.45 14.74
CA ILE A 89 2.84 -14.60 13.32
C ILE A 89 1.90 -13.73 12.48
N ALA A 90 0.59 -13.77 12.74
CA ALA A 90 -0.39 -12.98 12.01
C ALA A 90 -0.09 -11.49 12.11
N ASN A 91 0.21 -10.97 13.30
CA ASN A 91 0.56 -9.58 13.52
C ASN A 91 1.87 -9.18 12.84
N THR A 92 2.87 -10.05 12.86
CA THR A 92 4.17 -9.80 12.21
C THR A 92 4.01 -9.74 10.68
N VAL A 93 3.27 -10.70 10.10
CA VAL A 93 2.99 -10.72 8.65
C VAL A 93 2.18 -9.51 8.23
N TYR A 94 1.15 -9.15 9.00
CA TYR A 94 0.31 -7.98 8.72
C TYR A 94 1.11 -6.67 8.73
N ALA A 95 1.89 -6.45 9.79
CA ALA A 95 2.75 -5.26 9.89
C ALA A 95 3.80 -5.21 8.78
N GLY A 96 4.46 -6.35 8.49
CA GLY A 96 5.44 -6.46 7.41
C GLY A 96 4.84 -6.14 6.05
N PHE A 97 3.67 -6.69 5.73
CA PHE A 97 2.97 -6.42 4.48
C PHE A 97 2.64 -4.94 4.31
N LEU A 98 2.09 -4.29 5.35
CA LEU A 98 1.76 -2.87 5.28
C LEU A 98 3.00 -1.95 5.25
N CYS A 99 4.15 -2.39 5.78
CA CYS A 99 5.39 -1.65 5.65
C CYS A 99 6.02 -1.77 4.25
N CYS A 100 5.83 -2.89 3.56
CA CYS A 100 6.34 -3.07 2.20
C CYS A 100 5.66 -2.13 1.18
N PHE A 101 4.38 -1.83 1.38
CA PHE A 101 3.62 -0.98 0.44
C PHE A 101 4.23 0.42 0.24
N PRO A 102 4.50 1.23 1.30
CA PRO A 102 5.10 2.53 1.10
C PRO A 102 6.53 2.45 0.55
N MET A 103 7.28 1.39 0.87
CA MET A 103 8.59 1.17 0.27
C MET A 103 8.50 0.94 -1.25
N LEU A 104 7.53 0.15 -1.70
CA LEU A 104 7.30 -0.04 -3.13
C LEU A 104 6.97 1.28 -3.83
N LEU A 105 6.12 2.13 -3.24
CA LEU A 105 5.77 3.44 -3.82
C LEU A 105 6.95 4.41 -3.86
N VAL A 106 7.89 4.32 -2.91
CA VAL A 106 9.08 5.19 -2.87
C VAL A 106 10.17 4.68 -3.80
N LEU A 107 10.36 3.36 -3.87
CA LEU A 107 11.46 2.73 -4.62
C LEU A 107 11.14 2.51 -6.10
N THR A 108 9.88 2.57 -6.50
CA THR A 108 9.49 2.51 -7.92
C THR A 108 9.30 3.94 -8.45
N PRO A 109 10.37 4.62 -8.91
CA PRO A 109 10.21 5.86 -9.61
C PRO A 109 9.55 5.54 -10.94
N ASP A 110 8.32 6.05 -11.12
CA ASP A 110 7.60 6.02 -12.39
C ASP A 110 7.65 4.70 -13.18
N LEU A 111 6.93 3.68 -12.71
CA LEU A 111 6.60 2.53 -13.55
C LEU A 111 5.94 2.98 -14.87
N SER A 112 5.25 4.12 -14.82
CA SER A 112 4.67 4.79 -15.99
C SER A 112 5.72 5.42 -16.92
N SER A 113 6.86 5.91 -16.41
CA SER A 113 7.94 6.45 -17.25
C SER A 113 8.75 5.33 -17.89
N GLY A 114 9.08 4.29 -17.16
CA GLY A 114 9.79 3.13 -17.70
C GLY A 114 9.02 2.40 -18.80
N ILE A 115 7.70 2.31 -18.68
CA ILE A 115 6.83 1.73 -19.73
C ILE A 115 6.69 2.69 -20.91
N ARG A 116 6.68 4.01 -20.71
CA ARG A 116 6.72 5.00 -21.79
C ARG A 116 8.02 4.92 -22.59
N ASP A 117 9.15 4.79 -21.92
CA ASP A 117 10.46 4.69 -22.57
C ASP A 117 10.56 3.43 -23.41
N VAL A 118 10.06 2.29 -22.95
CA VAL A 118 10.01 1.05 -23.75
C VAL A 118 9.13 1.23 -25.00
N HIS A 119 8.03 1.96 -24.90
CA HIS A 119 7.15 2.22 -26.06
C HIS A 119 7.80 3.19 -27.08
N THR A 120 8.61 4.13 -26.61
CA THR A 120 9.32 5.11 -27.49
C THR A 120 10.49 4.48 -28.22
N TYR A 121 11.09 3.43 -27.67
CA TYR A 121 12.17 2.67 -28.33
C TYR A 121 11.70 1.51 -29.21
N ALA A 122 10.39 1.17 -29.17
CA ALA A 122 9.80 0.09 -29.96
C ALA A 122 9.09 0.57 -31.26
N THR A 123 9.07 1.90 -31.51
CA THR A 123 8.61 2.54 -32.77
C THR A 123 9.77 3.14 -33.50
#